data_4fef4e76e0a1c6370f6edf5ce3c7a07d
#
_entry.id   4fef4e76e0a1c6370f6edf5ce3c7a07d
#
_cell.length_a   1.000
_cell.length_b   1.000
_cell.length_c   1.000
_cell.angle_alpha   90.00
_cell.angle_beta   90.00
_cell.angle_gamma   90.00
#
_symmetry.space_group_name_H-M   'P 1'
#
loop_
_entity.id
_entity.type
_entity.pdbx_description
1 polymer ?
#
loop_
_entity_poly.entity_id
_entity_poly.type
_entity_poly.pdbx_seq_one_letter_code
_entity_poly.pdbx_strand_id
1 'polypeptide(L)'
;GIKCYDKELLDRAAKESGICQELFEHHDERPTNSFLYSLVMDTYSMNGAASGYTEMPLNYKVFLAQFNAIKQIAKEGPCVMIGRCADYALADFDNCISIFVHADMDKRIKRIASKYALTEAKARDQILKTDKKRASYYNYYSDKKWGDGSSYNMCIDSGVCGIDGTVQLIKDFVALKEKIKG
;
A
#
# COMPACT_ATOMS: atom_id res chain seq x y z
N GLY A 1 6.77 18.51 -11.97
CA GLY A 1 6.57 17.10 -11.75
C GLY A 1 5.46 16.81 -10.79
N ILE A 2 4.90 15.61 -10.84
CA ILE A 2 3.85 15.15 -9.93
C ILE A 2 4.51 14.73 -8.62
N LYS A 3 3.92 15.08 -7.47
CA LYS A 3 4.44 14.74 -6.14
C LYS A 3 4.27 13.24 -5.86
N CYS A 4 5.32 12.61 -5.33
CA CYS A 4 5.31 11.20 -4.93
C CYS A 4 5.24 11.11 -3.40
N TYR A 5 4.36 10.25 -2.91
CA TYR A 5 4.17 9.98 -1.48
C TYR A 5 4.51 8.51 -1.19
N ASP A 6 5.53 8.30 -0.38
CA ASP A 6 5.90 7.01 0.22
C ASP A 6 5.88 7.14 1.75
N LYS A 7 7.01 7.45 2.37
CA LYS A 7 7.07 7.65 3.82
C LYS A 7 6.39 8.95 4.26
N GLU A 8 6.43 9.98 3.46
CA GLU A 8 5.75 11.26 3.70
C GLU A 8 4.23 11.11 3.92
N LEU A 9 3.63 10.04 3.41
CA LEU A 9 2.25 9.70 3.71
C LEU A 9 2.05 9.41 5.21
N LEU A 10 3.01 8.72 5.84
CA LEU A 10 2.95 8.39 7.26
C LEU A 10 3.02 9.64 8.13
N ASP A 11 3.90 10.57 7.77
CA ASP A 11 4.07 11.85 8.48
C ASP A 11 2.77 12.65 8.43
N ARG A 12 2.13 12.67 7.27
CA ARG A 12 0.86 13.35 7.10
C ARG A 12 -0.27 12.68 7.87
N ALA A 13 -0.39 11.36 7.79
CA ALA A 13 -1.39 10.60 8.53
C ALA A 13 -1.23 10.76 10.05
N ALA A 14 0.02 10.79 10.55
CA ALA A 14 0.32 11.05 11.96
C ALA A 14 -0.14 12.44 12.38
N LYS A 15 0.21 13.47 11.61
CA LYS A 15 -0.16 14.86 11.89
C LYS A 15 -1.67 15.07 11.90
N GLU A 16 -2.40 14.49 10.96
CA GLU A 16 -3.85 14.66 10.82
C GLU A 16 -4.64 13.86 11.86
N SER A 17 -4.14 12.69 12.27
CA SER A 17 -4.81 11.81 13.24
C SER A 17 -4.45 12.08 14.70
N GLY A 18 -3.40 12.85 14.97
CA GLY A 18 -2.85 13.06 16.30
C GLY A 18 -2.18 11.83 16.91
N ILE A 19 -1.96 10.76 16.13
CA ILE A 19 -1.24 9.56 16.56
C ILE A 19 0.26 9.81 16.40
N CYS A 20 1.07 9.40 17.38
CA CYS A 20 2.52 9.57 17.36
C CYS A 20 3.14 8.93 16.10
N GLN A 21 4.06 9.64 15.43
CA GLN A 21 4.71 9.18 14.20
C GLN A 21 5.45 7.84 14.38
N GLU A 22 6.09 7.62 15.50
CA GLU A 22 6.78 6.36 15.82
C GLU A 22 5.85 5.15 15.77
N LEU A 23 4.59 5.31 16.16
CA LEU A 23 3.58 4.27 16.06
C LEU A 23 3.24 3.94 14.60
N PHE A 24 3.22 4.92 13.70
CA PHE A 24 3.04 4.66 12.28
C PHE A 24 4.20 3.84 11.71
N GLU A 25 5.45 4.17 12.03
CA GLU A 25 6.61 3.43 11.55
C GLU A 25 6.63 1.98 12.05
N HIS A 26 6.26 1.76 13.31
CA HIS A 26 6.18 0.42 13.90
C HIS A 26 5.03 -0.42 13.36
N HIS A 27 3.91 0.20 12.99
CA HIS A 27 2.68 -0.48 12.55
C HIS A 27 2.44 -0.37 11.04
N ASP A 28 3.33 0.30 10.29
CA ASP A 28 3.23 0.44 8.84
C ASP A 28 3.18 -0.94 8.16
N GLU A 29 2.19 -1.14 7.30
CA GLU A 29 1.94 -2.40 6.59
C GLU A 29 1.86 -3.66 7.51
N ARG A 30 1.32 -3.53 8.72
CA ARG A 30 1.05 -4.67 9.60
C ARG A 30 -0.45 -4.95 9.67
N PRO A 31 -0.89 -6.20 9.36
CA PRO A 31 -2.28 -6.59 9.55
C PRO A 31 -2.61 -6.65 11.05
N THR A 32 -3.88 -6.47 11.36
CA THR A 32 -4.36 -6.65 12.74
C THR A 32 -4.26 -8.13 13.11
N ASN A 33 -3.52 -8.47 14.16
CA ASN A 33 -3.28 -9.86 14.59
C ASN A 33 -4.51 -10.54 15.25
N SER A 34 -5.73 -10.14 14.95
CA SER A 34 -6.87 -10.65 15.68
C SER A 34 -8.03 -11.11 14.79
N PHE A 35 -7.93 -12.36 14.36
CA PHE A 35 -9.11 -13.15 13.97
C PHE A 35 -10.16 -13.17 15.10
N LEU A 36 -9.72 -13.23 16.37
CA LEU A 36 -10.56 -13.11 17.55
C LEU A 36 -11.24 -11.74 17.67
N TYR A 37 -10.62 -10.67 17.18
CA TYR A 37 -11.19 -9.34 17.29
C TYR A 37 -12.34 -9.12 16.29
N SER A 38 -12.25 -9.63 15.07
CA SER A 38 -13.36 -9.58 14.11
C SER A 38 -14.57 -10.38 14.62
N LEU A 39 -14.33 -11.53 15.25
CA LEU A 39 -15.37 -12.36 15.84
C LEU A 39 -16.05 -11.67 17.04
N VAL A 40 -15.29 -10.95 17.85
CA VAL A 40 -15.83 -10.20 18.99
C VAL A 40 -16.60 -8.96 18.51
N MET A 41 -16.16 -8.26 17.47
CA MET A 41 -16.87 -7.11 16.91
C MET A 41 -18.20 -7.49 16.24
N ASP A 42 -18.26 -8.60 15.52
CA ASP A 42 -19.51 -9.13 14.97
C ASP A 42 -20.51 -9.45 16.08
N THR A 43 -20.04 -10.01 17.20
CA THR A 43 -20.91 -10.37 18.34
C THR A 43 -21.41 -9.13 19.09
N TYR A 44 -20.61 -8.07 19.19
CA TYR A 44 -21.02 -6.79 19.84
C TYR A 44 -21.92 -5.94 18.92
N SER A 45 -21.77 -6.01 17.61
CA SER A 45 -22.62 -5.32 16.65
C SER A 45 -24.06 -5.83 16.65
N MET A 46 -24.27 -7.09 16.98
CA MET A 46 -25.62 -7.69 17.06
C MET A 46 -26.37 -7.36 18.37
N ASN A 47 -25.72 -6.86 19.41
CA ASN A 47 -26.35 -6.64 20.71
C ASN A 47 -26.68 -5.18 21.07
N GLY A 48 -26.79 -4.27 20.10
CA GLY A 48 -27.51 -2.97 20.25
C GLY A 48 -27.08 -2.06 21.39
N ALA A 49 -25.87 -2.19 21.95
CA ALA A 49 -25.35 -1.28 22.96
C ALA A 49 -24.54 -0.16 22.33
N ALA A 50 -25.23 0.92 21.96
CA ALA A 50 -24.62 2.22 21.67
C ALA A 50 -23.98 2.78 22.94
N SER A 51 -22.74 2.50 23.18
CA SER A 51 -21.84 3.28 24.05
C SER A 51 -20.49 2.57 24.16
N GLY A 52 -19.55 2.96 23.35
CA GLY A 52 -18.19 2.51 23.55
C GLY A 52 -17.40 2.62 22.25
N TYR A 53 -16.68 3.70 22.09
CA TYR A 53 -15.42 3.69 21.35
C TYR A 53 -14.46 2.73 22.09
N THR A 54 -14.88 1.47 22.24
CA THR A 54 -14.07 0.39 22.75
C THR A 54 -12.89 0.24 21.82
N GLU A 55 -11.72 0.41 22.34
CA GLU A 55 -10.39 0.43 21.83
C GLU A 55 -10.20 -0.36 20.51
N MET A 56 -10.42 0.32 19.38
CA MET A 56 -9.97 -0.21 18.10
C MET A 56 -8.49 -0.57 18.20
N PRO A 57 -8.07 -1.74 17.72
CA PRO A 57 -6.66 -2.12 17.68
C PRO A 57 -5.84 -1.01 17.02
N LEU A 58 -4.68 -0.72 17.57
CA LEU A 58 -3.82 0.35 17.09
C LEU A 58 -3.51 0.23 15.58
N ASN A 59 -3.27 -1.00 15.10
CA ASN A 59 -3.05 -1.26 13.68
C ASN A 59 -4.22 -0.79 12.80
N TYR A 60 -5.45 -0.96 13.29
CA TYR A 60 -6.64 -0.52 12.55
C TYR A 60 -6.79 1.01 12.58
N LYS A 61 -6.48 1.65 13.71
CA LYS A 61 -6.44 3.12 13.80
C LYS A 61 -5.40 3.70 12.84
N VAL A 62 -4.22 3.09 12.78
CA VAL A 62 -3.15 3.48 11.85
C VAL A 62 -3.60 3.31 10.40
N PHE A 63 -4.23 2.17 10.07
CA PHE A 63 -4.79 1.94 8.73
C PHE A 63 -5.83 3.01 8.34
N LEU A 64 -6.79 3.30 9.21
CA LEU A 64 -7.82 4.31 8.94
C LEU A 64 -7.22 5.71 8.77
N ALA A 65 -6.22 6.07 9.57
CA ALA A 65 -5.53 7.35 9.43
C ALA A 65 -4.80 7.47 8.08
N GLN A 66 -4.10 6.40 7.66
CA GLN A 66 -3.48 6.34 6.33
C GLN A 66 -4.51 6.41 5.20
N PHE A 67 -5.60 5.65 5.32
CA PHE A 67 -6.69 5.64 4.36
C PHE A 67 -7.31 7.03 4.15
N ASN A 68 -7.56 7.75 5.24
CA ASN A 68 -8.09 9.11 5.18
C ASN A 68 -7.08 10.09 4.57
N ALA A 69 -5.81 10.03 4.98
CA ALA A 69 -4.75 10.87 4.43
C ALA A 69 -4.58 10.64 2.92
N ILE A 70 -4.64 9.39 2.44
CA ILE A 70 -4.61 9.05 1.02
C ILE A 70 -5.74 9.75 0.26
N LYS A 71 -6.98 9.66 0.77
CA LYS A 71 -8.15 10.32 0.14
C LYS A 71 -8.03 11.84 0.13
N GLN A 72 -7.50 12.44 1.18
CA GLN A 72 -7.29 13.90 1.23
C GLN A 72 -6.21 14.35 0.23
N ILE A 73 -5.07 13.68 0.19
CA ILE A 73 -4.00 13.97 -0.77
C ILE A 73 -4.50 13.86 -2.21
N ALA A 74 -5.28 12.83 -2.53
CA ALA A 74 -5.83 12.64 -3.87
C ALA A 74 -6.79 13.75 -4.31
N LYS A 75 -7.48 14.40 -3.35
CA LYS A 75 -8.36 15.57 -3.62
C LYS A 75 -7.57 16.86 -3.86
N GLU A 76 -6.34 16.95 -3.37
CA GLU A 76 -5.50 18.15 -3.51
C GLU A 76 -4.89 18.29 -4.93
N GLY A 77 -4.82 17.19 -5.68
CA GLY A 77 -4.32 17.21 -7.06
C GLY A 77 -3.61 15.93 -7.48
N PRO A 78 -3.01 15.94 -8.66
CA PRO A 78 -2.29 14.79 -9.20
C PRO A 78 -1.14 14.35 -8.28
N CYS A 79 -1.08 13.07 -7.96
CA CYS A 79 -0.06 12.50 -7.08
C CYS A 79 0.28 11.05 -7.47
N VAL A 80 1.45 10.60 -7.04
CA VAL A 80 1.88 9.19 -7.07
C VAL A 80 1.94 8.68 -5.64
N MET A 81 1.34 7.54 -5.36
CA MET A 81 1.34 6.92 -4.04
C MET A 81 1.96 5.53 -4.09
N ILE A 82 2.77 5.19 -3.08
CA ILE A 82 3.48 3.91 -3.01
C ILE A 82 2.88 3.03 -1.91
N GLY A 83 2.19 1.96 -2.31
CA GLY A 83 1.68 0.93 -1.40
C GLY A 83 0.53 1.37 -0.49
N ARG A 84 0.49 0.85 0.75
CA ARG A 84 -0.49 1.12 1.83
C ARG A 84 -1.96 0.99 1.40
N CYS A 85 -2.25 0.07 0.48
CA CYS A 85 -3.58 -0.12 -0.07
C CYS A 85 -4.18 1.17 -0.69
N ALA A 86 -3.33 2.04 -1.28
CA ALA A 86 -3.79 3.29 -1.87
C ALA A 86 -4.78 3.07 -3.01
N ASP A 87 -4.61 2.02 -3.81
CA ASP A 87 -5.55 1.60 -4.85
C ASP A 87 -6.93 1.20 -4.28
N TYR A 88 -6.97 0.62 -3.09
CA TYR A 88 -8.21 0.31 -2.38
C TYR A 88 -8.85 1.58 -1.81
N ALA A 89 -8.05 2.46 -1.19
CA ALA A 89 -8.54 3.72 -0.65
C ALA A 89 -9.11 4.64 -1.75
N LEU A 90 -8.60 4.56 -2.97
CA LEU A 90 -8.98 5.35 -4.12
C LEU A 90 -9.87 4.60 -5.12
N ALA A 91 -10.49 3.49 -4.72
CA ALA A 91 -11.33 2.68 -5.61
C ALA A 91 -12.49 3.48 -6.25
N ASP A 92 -13.02 4.48 -5.52
CA ASP A 92 -14.10 5.35 -5.97
C ASP A 92 -13.60 6.55 -6.81
N PHE A 93 -12.29 6.66 -7.09
CA PHE A 93 -11.71 7.74 -7.88
C PHE A 93 -11.51 7.28 -9.33
N ASP A 94 -12.31 7.77 -10.25
CA ASP A 94 -12.26 7.41 -11.68
C ASP A 94 -10.92 7.67 -12.35
N ASN A 95 -10.15 8.65 -11.85
CA ASN A 95 -8.84 9.02 -12.35
C ASN A 95 -7.68 8.27 -11.66
N CYS A 96 -7.97 7.34 -10.75
CA CYS A 96 -6.95 6.48 -10.17
C CYS A 96 -6.43 5.45 -11.19
N ILE A 97 -5.12 5.22 -11.18
CA ILE A 97 -4.42 4.17 -11.94
C ILE A 97 -3.61 3.34 -10.97
N SER A 98 -3.96 2.06 -10.86
CA SER A 98 -3.24 1.10 -10.02
C SER A 98 -2.25 0.28 -10.84
N ILE A 99 -0.98 0.26 -10.40
CA ILE A 99 0.11 -0.41 -11.12
C ILE A 99 0.87 -1.32 -10.15
N PHE A 100 1.04 -2.58 -10.53
CA PHE A 100 1.89 -3.52 -9.82
C PHE A 100 3.21 -3.73 -10.55
N VAL A 101 4.32 -3.38 -9.89
CA VAL A 101 5.67 -3.55 -10.45
C VAL A 101 6.33 -4.73 -9.78
N HIS A 102 6.80 -5.68 -10.57
CA HIS A 102 7.51 -6.87 -10.10
C HIS A 102 8.82 -7.10 -10.87
N ALA A 103 9.58 -8.08 -10.47
CA ALA A 103 10.73 -8.60 -11.21
C ALA A 103 11.08 -10.01 -10.68
N ASP A 104 11.83 -10.76 -11.48
CA ASP A 104 12.38 -12.05 -11.08
C ASP A 104 13.20 -11.97 -9.80
N MET A 105 13.17 -13.05 -9.01
CA MET A 105 13.84 -13.11 -7.71
C MET A 105 15.35 -12.82 -7.82
N ASP A 106 16.03 -13.34 -8.81
CA ASP A 106 17.49 -13.14 -8.97
C ASP A 106 17.84 -11.67 -9.24
N LYS A 107 17.06 -10.98 -10.07
CA LYS A 107 17.23 -9.54 -10.34
C LYS A 107 16.97 -8.72 -9.08
N ARG A 108 15.96 -9.09 -8.33
CA ARG A 108 15.61 -8.44 -7.06
C ARG A 108 16.71 -8.64 -6.01
N ILE A 109 17.25 -9.86 -5.88
CA ILE A 109 18.35 -10.18 -4.96
C ILE A 109 19.56 -9.30 -5.27
N LYS A 110 20.03 -9.27 -6.52
CA LYS A 110 21.18 -8.46 -6.93
C LYS A 110 20.98 -6.99 -6.60
N ARG A 111 19.79 -6.45 -6.88
CA ARG A 111 19.46 -5.05 -6.59
C ARG A 111 19.47 -4.75 -5.09
N ILE A 112 18.85 -5.61 -4.27
CA ILE A 112 18.75 -5.40 -2.82
C ILE A 112 20.11 -5.61 -2.15
N ALA A 113 20.87 -6.62 -2.57
CA ALA A 113 22.24 -6.86 -2.10
C ALA A 113 23.12 -5.63 -2.34
N SER A 114 23.11 -5.09 -3.56
CA SER A 114 23.85 -3.88 -3.92
C SER A 114 23.40 -2.65 -3.14
N LYS A 115 22.07 -2.41 -3.08
CA LYS A 115 21.50 -1.22 -2.45
C LYS A 115 21.81 -1.11 -0.95
N TYR A 116 21.84 -2.25 -0.25
CA TYR A 116 21.98 -2.30 1.21
C TYR A 116 23.29 -2.95 1.68
N ALA A 117 24.22 -3.19 0.79
CA ALA A 117 25.50 -3.86 1.07
C ALA A 117 25.31 -5.20 1.81
N LEU A 118 24.38 -6.03 1.34
CA LEU A 118 24.04 -7.33 1.92
C LEU A 118 24.61 -8.48 1.08
N THR A 119 24.79 -9.65 1.72
CA THR A 119 24.97 -10.89 0.97
C THR A 119 23.68 -11.26 0.23
N GLU A 120 23.79 -12.01 -0.87
CA GLU A 120 22.62 -12.45 -1.64
C GLU A 120 21.63 -13.27 -0.79
N ALA A 121 22.13 -14.12 0.12
CA ALA A 121 21.28 -14.88 1.05
C ALA A 121 20.47 -13.96 1.98
N LYS A 122 21.10 -12.95 2.56
CA LYS A 122 20.40 -11.95 3.39
C LYS A 122 19.41 -11.12 2.58
N ALA A 123 19.80 -10.73 1.36
CA ALA A 123 18.92 -9.99 0.46
C ALA A 123 17.66 -10.80 0.11
N ARG A 124 17.82 -12.10 -0.22
CA ARG A 124 16.72 -13.03 -0.48
C ARG A 124 15.76 -13.14 0.73
N ASP A 125 16.31 -13.36 1.91
CA ASP A 125 15.51 -13.48 3.14
C ASP A 125 14.72 -12.18 3.42
N GLN A 126 15.35 -11.03 3.26
CA GLN A 126 14.71 -9.73 3.41
C GLN A 126 13.57 -9.52 2.39
N ILE A 127 13.78 -9.90 1.12
CA ILE A 127 12.75 -9.82 0.07
C ILE A 127 11.54 -10.67 0.46
N LEU A 128 11.76 -11.94 0.80
CA LEU A 128 10.67 -12.86 1.16
C LEU A 128 9.87 -12.37 2.37
N LYS A 129 10.54 -11.86 3.40
CA LYS A 129 9.88 -11.28 4.59
C LYS A 129 9.06 -10.03 4.24
N THR A 130 9.61 -9.17 3.39
CA THR A 130 8.94 -7.94 2.96
C THR A 130 7.71 -8.24 2.10
N ASP A 131 7.84 -9.16 1.14
CA ASP A 131 6.73 -9.57 0.28
C ASP A 131 5.60 -10.22 1.09
N LYS A 132 5.95 -11.11 2.03
CA LYS A 132 4.98 -11.73 2.94
C LYS A 132 4.24 -10.68 3.76
N LYS A 133 4.96 -9.69 4.30
CA LYS A 133 4.38 -8.59 5.09
C LYS A 133 3.38 -7.79 4.23
N ARG A 134 3.78 -7.38 3.02
CA ARG A 134 2.93 -6.62 2.09
C ARG A 134 1.71 -7.41 1.64
N ALA A 135 1.90 -8.67 1.26
CA ALA A 135 0.79 -9.53 0.87
C ALA A 135 -0.22 -9.70 2.02
N SER A 136 0.26 -9.96 3.25
CA SER A 136 -0.61 -10.10 4.42
C SER A 136 -1.39 -8.82 4.71
N TYR A 137 -0.75 -7.65 4.62
CA TYR A 137 -1.38 -6.35 4.83
C TYR A 137 -2.44 -6.06 3.75
N TYR A 138 -2.06 -6.18 2.48
CA TYR A 138 -2.94 -5.90 1.35
C TYR A 138 -4.16 -6.82 1.32
N ASN A 139 -3.95 -8.14 1.48
CA ASN A 139 -5.02 -9.12 1.46
C ASN A 139 -5.98 -8.98 2.66
N TYR A 140 -5.51 -8.44 3.78
CA TYR A 140 -6.33 -8.22 4.96
C TYR A 140 -7.24 -7.01 4.86
N TYR A 141 -6.71 -5.89 4.31
CA TYR A 141 -7.44 -4.62 4.26
C TYR A 141 -8.17 -4.35 2.94
N SER A 142 -7.83 -5.09 1.88
CA SER A 142 -8.44 -4.90 0.58
C SER A 142 -9.05 -6.18 0.10
N ASP A 143 -10.18 -6.51 -0.05
CA ASP A 143 -10.76 -7.80 -0.52
C ASP A 143 -10.13 -8.34 -1.84
N LYS A 144 -8.85 -8.03 -2.07
CA LYS A 144 -8.04 -8.35 -3.24
C LYS A 144 -6.83 -9.17 -2.85
N LYS A 145 -6.16 -9.76 -3.84
CA LYS A 145 -4.94 -10.54 -3.64
C LYS A 145 -3.72 -9.76 -4.14
N TRP A 146 -2.73 -9.57 -3.26
CA TRP A 146 -1.49 -8.88 -3.62
C TRP A 146 -0.73 -9.60 -4.73
N GLY A 147 -0.37 -8.87 -5.80
CA GLY A 147 0.32 -9.42 -6.97
C GLY A 147 -0.58 -10.17 -7.96
N ASP A 148 -1.87 -10.26 -7.73
CA ASP A 148 -2.80 -10.80 -8.71
C ASP A 148 -3.08 -9.73 -9.80
N GLY A 149 -2.81 -10.07 -11.06
CA GLY A 149 -2.96 -9.17 -12.19
C GLY A 149 -4.36 -8.57 -12.35
N SER A 150 -5.40 -9.29 -11.93
CA SER A 150 -6.79 -8.81 -11.95
C SER A 150 -7.08 -7.69 -10.95
N SER A 151 -6.22 -7.51 -9.96
CA SER A 151 -6.34 -6.48 -8.92
C SER A 151 -5.83 -5.10 -9.36
N TYR A 152 -5.13 -5.01 -10.49
CA TYR A 152 -4.46 -3.78 -10.94
C TYR A 152 -4.81 -3.44 -12.39
N ASN A 153 -4.70 -2.15 -12.75
CA ASN A 153 -4.89 -1.73 -14.13
C ASN A 153 -3.71 -2.15 -15.02
N MET A 154 -2.51 -2.30 -14.45
CA MET A 154 -1.31 -2.72 -15.15
C MET A 154 -0.40 -3.52 -14.20
N CYS A 155 0.14 -4.63 -14.69
CA CYS A 155 1.23 -5.36 -14.04
C CYS A 155 2.44 -5.35 -14.97
N ILE A 156 3.61 -4.96 -14.43
CA ILE A 156 4.81 -4.81 -15.25
C ILE A 156 6.03 -5.47 -14.61
N ASP A 157 6.75 -6.27 -15.41
CA ASP A 157 8.05 -6.82 -15.02
C ASP A 157 9.16 -5.81 -15.33
N SER A 158 9.62 -5.11 -14.30
CA SER A 158 10.72 -4.16 -14.41
C SER A 158 12.07 -4.81 -14.72
N GLY A 159 12.17 -6.13 -14.60
CA GLY A 159 13.34 -6.89 -14.99
C GLY A 159 13.50 -7.07 -16.51
N VAL A 160 12.42 -6.88 -17.28
CA VAL A 160 12.46 -6.99 -18.76
C VAL A 160 12.95 -5.69 -19.39
N CYS A 161 12.35 -4.56 -19.02
CA CYS A 161 12.63 -3.26 -19.65
C CYS A 161 13.63 -2.39 -18.85
N GLY A 162 14.13 -2.89 -17.71
CA GLY A 162 14.90 -2.06 -16.78
C GLY A 162 14.05 -0.97 -16.13
N ILE A 163 14.68 -0.15 -15.30
CA ILE A 163 13.98 0.91 -14.55
C ILE A 163 13.46 1.99 -15.51
N ASP A 164 14.32 2.50 -16.38
CA ASP A 164 13.98 3.61 -17.28
C ASP A 164 12.88 3.21 -18.29
N GLY A 165 12.99 2.01 -18.86
CA GLY A 165 11.95 1.47 -19.76
C GLY A 165 10.62 1.25 -19.02
N THR A 166 10.66 0.78 -17.77
CA THR A 166 9.46 0.65 -16.93
C THR A 166 8.80 1.99 -16.68
N VAL A 167 9.58 3.02 -16.34
CA VAL A 167 9.08 4.38 -16.13
C VAL A 167 8.44 4.92 -17.41
N GLN A 168 9.06 4.70 -18.59
CA GLN A 168 8.50 5.15 -19.86
C GLN A 168 7.17 4.46 -20.17
N LEU A 169 7.08 3.15 -19.99
CA LEU A 169 5.83 2.41 -20.20
C LEU A 169 4.70 2.89 -19.28
N ILE A 170 5.01 3.18 -18.02
CA ILE A 170 4.03 3.74 -17.08
C ILE A 170 3.54 5.12 -17.56
N LYS A 171 4.44 5.99 -18.01
CA LYS A 171 4.08 7.32 -18.54
C LYS A 171 3.20 7.22 -19.78
N ASP A 172 3.53 6.31 -20.69
CA ASP A 172 2.77 6.10 -21.92
C ASP A 172 1.37 5.54 -21.60
N PHE A 173 1.26 4.63 -20.64
CA PHE A 173 -0.02 4.10 -20.17
C PHE A 173 -0.91 5.18 -19.54
N VAL A 174 -0.34 6.04 -18.71
CA VAL A 174 -1.06 7.18 -18.11
C VAL A 174 -1.56 8.11 -19.19
N ALA A 175 -0.69 8.52 -20.13
CA ALA A 175 -1.04 9.41 -21.23
C ALA A 175 -2.14 8.81 -22.15
N LEU A 176 -2.11 7.50 -22.37
CA LEU A 176 -3.14 6.81 -23.15
C LEU A 176 -4.50 6.84 -22.43
N LYS A 177 -4.52 6.56 -21.12
CA LYS A 177 -5.75 6.60 -20.33
C LYS A 177 -6.37 8.00 -20.28
N GLU A 178 -5.55 9.04 -20.19
CA GLU A 178 -6.02 10.43 -20.22
C GLU A 178 -6.68 10.78 -21.56
N LYS A 179 -6.10 10.33 -22.68
CA LYS A 179 -6.67 10.54 -24.02
C LYS A 179 -8.01 9.83 -24.26
N ILE A 180 -8.24 8.68 -23.61
CA ILE A 180 -9.50 7.92 -23.78
C ILE A 180 -10.63 8.56 -22.97
N LYS A 181 -10.32 9.29 -21.90
CA LYS A 181 -11.31 9.97 -21.05
C LYS A 181 -11.73 11.35 -21.57
N GLY A 182 -10.97 11.98 -22.43
CA GLY A 182 -11.29 13.27 -23.09
C GLY A 182 -12.00 13.05 -24.39
#